data_8112411b471da84111baa6abbcc334c6
#
_entry.id   8112411b471da84111baa6abbcc334c6
#
_cell.length_a   1.000
_cell.length_b   1.000
_cell.length_c   1.000
_cell.angle_alpha   90.00
_cell.angle_beta   90.00
_cell.angle_gamma   90.00
#
_symmetry.space_group_name_H-M   'P 1'
#
loop_
_entity.id
_entity.type
_entity.pdbx_description
1 polymer ?
#
loop_
_entity_poly.entity_id
_entity_poly.type
_entity_poly.pdbx_seq_one_letter_code
_entity_poly.pdbx_strand_id
1 'polypeptide(L)'
;MKTNKIIARALVMIMVLTILSSNIAMAEGKVSKEETVYINLNNKGEELEKVSSIWIHSDTPLNTVEDKSILKDIVNVKGDEVPTLEEGKLIWKTDKKDIYYQGKVDKSLPIQPEIKYYLDGEKVDIEKVVGKSGDIKITIDINNKDKRDGVYAPYMVVTVVDLPMDKFTNLKVNTGKILSDGSNQIITFVSLPGFNESLGLKDNIIDLPNHLEIEAETTDFEMKPIVFTVTSEIPEIDGLDDAKNLDELIDGIDKIKDASEKLSEATQKLYDGQSELNNGIDELINGVGQVKIGSNSLLDGSLKLKEGINETYEGSLKINEGTNTLSQSANQLGEGFVGLGNGAVEFSGKAVEFSQGAKKIAEGVESIPENTKALNNGMEELISGTETIKNGQDNLSEGLGKSLEALEQIKAGKEKEGKVV
;
A
#
# COMPACT_ATOMS: atom_id res chain seq x y z
N MET A 1 -27.90 -0.47 -9.15
CA MET A 1 -26.52 0.03 -9.39
C MET A 1 -25.75 0.39 -8.12
N LYS A 2 -26.09 -0.17 -6.98
CA LYS A 2 -25.37 0.00 -5.69
C LYS A 2 -24.59 -1.26 -5.26
N THR A 3 -24.84 -2.40 -5.88
CA THR A 3 -24.29 -3.71 -5.48
C THR A 3 -22.85 -3.97 -5.96
N ASN A 4 -22.39 -3.26 -7.00
CA ASN A 4 -21.05 -3.54 -7.57
C ASN A 4 -19.89 -2.77 -6.95
N LYS A 5 -20.14 -1.87 -5.97
CA LYS A 5 -19.05 -1.14 -5.27
C LYS A 5 -18.58 -1.83 -3.98
N ILE A 6 -19.34 -2.76 -3.45
CA ILE A 6 -19.01 -3.47 -2.21
C ILE A 6 -18.09 -4.66 -2.49
N ILE A 7 -18.26 -5.29 -3.65
CA ILE A 7 -17.44 -6.46 -4.07
C ILE A 7 -15.99 -6.07 -4.41
N ALA A 8 -15.75 -4.82 -4.81
CA ALA A 8 -14.40 -4.34 -5.14
C ALA A 8 -13.49 -4.08 -3.91
N ARG A 9 -14.00 -4.19 -2.69
CA ARG A 9 -13.23 -4.13 -1.43
C ARG A 9 -12.85 -5.52 -0.88
N ALA A 10 -13.23 -6.57 -1.59
CA ALA A 10 -12.91 -7.92 -1.19
C ALA A 10 -11.40 -8.17 -1.31
N LEU A 11 -10.78 -8.39 -0.20
CA LEU A 11 -9.49 -9.05 0.06
C LEU A 11 -8.42 -8.83 -1.02
N VAL A 12 -7.82 -7.66 -1.02
CA VAL A 12 -6.51 -7.48 -1.64
C VAL A 12 -5.48 -8.03 -0.65
N MET A 13 -4.91 -9.18 -0.99
CA MET A 13 -3.84 -9.81 -0.25
C MET A 13 -2.52 -9.29 -0.80
N ILE A 14 -1.72 -8.63 0.05
CA ILE A 14 -0.42 -8.09 -0.34
C ILE A 14 0.67 -8.99 0.24
N MET A 15 1.48 -9.56 -0.62
CA MET A 15 2.69 -10.29 -0.24
C MET A 15 3.90 -9.42 -0.53
N VAL A 16 4.75 -9.19 0.48
CA VAL A 16 6.02 -8.46 0.34
C VAL A 16 7.16 -9.47 0.43
N LEU A 17 7.94 -9.59 -0.63
CA LEU A 17 9.15 -10.40 -0.67
C LEU A 17 10.36 -9.46 -0.67
N THR A 18 11.15 -9.49 0.40
CA THR A 18 12.42 -8.76 0.47
C THR A 18 13.54 -9.70 0.04
N ILE A 19 14.16 -9.42 -1.10
CA ILE A 19 15.34 -10.16 -1.59
C ILE A 19 16.53 -9.24 -1.40
N LEU A 20 17.49 -9.65 -0.58
CA LEU A 20 18.67 -8.85 -0.29
C LEU A 20 19.82 -9.04 -1.25
N SER A 21 20.31 -7.92 -1.55
CA SER A 21 21.59 -7.35 -1.96
C SER A 21 22.72 -8.31 -2.33
N SER A 22 22.99 -8.36 -3.62
CA SER A 22 24.37 -8.60 -4.08
C SER A 22 25.16 -7.31 -3.95
N ASN A 23 26.11 -7.25 -3.01
CA ASN A 23 27.09 -6.19 -2.93
C ASN A 23 27.95 -6.19 -4.20
N ILE A 24 27.74 -5.23 -5.08
CA ILE A 24 28.66 -4.95 -6.17
C ILE A 24 29.66 -3.92 -5.62
N ALA A 25 30.85 -4.40 -5.27
CA ALA A 25 31.95 -3.52 -4.90
C ALA A 25 32.48 -2.83 -6.15
N MET A 26 32.09 -1.57 -6.35
CA MET A 26 32.78 -0.65 -7.24
C MET A 26 33.57 0.32 -6.37
N ALA A 27 34.80 0.63 -6.78
CA ALA A 27 35.69 1.55 -6.09
C ALA A 27 35.05 2.94 -6.00
N GLU A 28 35.14 3.58 -4.82
CA GLU A 28 34.64 4.90 -4.44
C GLU A 28 33.13 4.97 -4.14
N GLY A 29 32.74 4.42 -2.98
CA GLY A 29 31.40 4.50 -2.39
C GLY A 29 30.73 3.13 -2.35
N LYS A 30 30.31 2.71 -1.17
CA LYS A 30 29.58 1.45 -1.01
C LYS A 30 28.18 1.66 -1.59
N VAL A 31 27.91 1.05 -2.76
CA VAL A 31 26.58 1.06 -3.36
C VAL A 31 25.80 -0.12 -2.76
N SER A 32 24.67 0.15 -2.19
CA SER A 32 23.69 -0.86 -1.74
C SER A 32 22.50 -0.92 -2.68
N LYS A 33 21.92 -2.10 -2.80
CA LYS A 33 20.69 -2.32 -3.54
C LYS A 33 19.72 -3.09 -2.64
N GLU A 34 18.53 -2.55 -2.50
CA GLU A 34 17.41 -3.19 -1.82
C GLU A 34 16.29 -3.45 -2.81
N GLU A 35 15.69 -4.61 -2.73
CA GLU A 35 14.56 -5.00 -3.57
C GLU A 35 13.39 -5.45 -2.71
N THR A 36 12.22 -4.87 -2.94
CA THR A 36 10.96 -5.27 -2.32
C THR A 36 9.96 -5.61 -3.42
N VAL A 37 9.44 -6.82 -3.41
CA VAL A 37 8.41 -7.26 -4.34
C VAL A 37 7.04 -7.18 -3.67
N TYR A 38 6.17 -6.35 -4.22
CA TYR A 38 4.78 -6.21 -3.82
C TYR A 38 3.92 -7.11 -4.69
N ILE A 39 3.09 -7.92 -4.07
CA ILE A 39 2.31 -8.92 -4.76
C ILE A 39 0.87 -8.86 -4.31
N ASN A 40 -0.03 -8.66 -5.25
CA ASN A 40 -1.45 -8.80 -5.04
C ASN A 40 -1.86 -10.25 -5.30
N LEU A 41 -2.46 -10.87 -4.31
CA LEU A 41 -3.00 -12.22 -4.40
C LEU A 41 -4.53 -12.16 -4.43
N ASN A 42 -5.15 -13.15 -5.05
CA ASN A 42 -6.58 -13.34 -4.92
C ASN A 42 -6.89 -14.03 -3.55
N ASN A 43 -8.16 -14.23 -3.29
CA ASN A 43 -8.67 -14.83 -2.05
C ASN A 43 -8.29 -16.31 -1.82
N LYS A 44 -7.64 -16.96 -2.79
CA LYS A 44 -7.11 -18.34 -2.70
C LYS A 44 -5.60 -18.38 -2.55
N GLY A 45 -4.93 -17.21 -2.60
CA GLY A 45 -3.48 -17.10 -2.55
C GLY A 45 -2.80 -17.14 -3.93
N GLU A 46 -3.56 -17.04 -5.03
CA GLU A 46 -3.01 -17.03 -6.38
C GLU A 46 -2.59 -15.61 -6.79
N GLU A 47 -1.49 -15.50 -7.52
CA GLU A 47 -0.90 -14.24 -7.96
C GLU A 47 -1.79 -13.50 -8.97
N LEU A 48 -2.08 -12.23 -8.72
CA LEU A 48 -2.79 -11.33 -9.64
C LEU A 48 -1.83 -10.34 -10.29
N GLU A 49 -0.98 -9.69 -9.51
CA GLU A 49 -0.05 -8.67 -9.97
C GLU A 49 1.21 -8.68 -9.10
N LYS A 50 2.35 -8.42 -9.73
CA LYS A 50 3.65 -8.32 -9.06
C LYS A 50 4.40 -7.10 -9.53
N VAL A 51 4.81 -6.27 -8.58
CA VAL A 51 5.63 -5.09 -8.82
C VAL A 51 6.86 -5.16 -7.91
N SER A 52 8.04 -5.11 -8.49
CA SER A 52 9.28 -4.96 -7.74
C SER A 52 9.65 -3.50 -7.64
N SER A 53 9.96 -3.06 -6.43
CA SER A 53 10.50 -1.75 -6.11
C SER A 53 11.96 -1.89 -5.72
N ILE A 54 12.81 -1.17 -6.40
CA ILE A 54 14.26 -1.20 -6.22
C ILE A 54 14.72 0.14 -5.66
N TRP A 55 15.51 0.09 -4.61
CA TRP A 55 16.27 1.22 -4.09
C TRP A 55 17.76 0.95 -4.23
N ILE A 56 18.44 1.81 -4.97
CA ILE A 56 19.90 1.82 -5.06
C ILE A 56 20.38 3.06 -4.30
N HIS A 57 21.28 2.87 -3.36
CA HIS A 57 21.80 3.91 -2.48
C HIS A 57 23.32 3.90 -2.41
N SER A 58 23.89 5.09 -2.25
CA SER A 58 25.32 5.28 -1.96
C SER A 58 25.52 6.51 -1.07
N ASP A 59 26.55 6.48 -0.24
CA ASP A 59 26.96 7.63 0.57
C ASP A 59 27.49 8.80 -0.28
N THR A 60 27.89 8.54 -1.51
CA THR A 60 28.37 9.52 -2.51
C THR A 60 27.47 9.55 -3.72
N PRO A 61 27.51 10.61 -4.57
CA PRO A 61 26.77 10.62 -5.83
C PRO A 61 27.05 9.39 -6.69
N LEU A 62 26.01 8.77 -7.20
CA LEU A 62 26.09 7.50 -7.93
C LEU A 62 26.74 7.65 -9.31
N ASN A 63 26.68 8.83 -9.94
CA ASN A 63 27.20 9.14 -11.28
C ASN A 63 26.68 8.19 -12.37
N THR A 64 27.21 6.97 -12.42
CA THR A 64 26.76 5.91 -13.32
C THR A 64 26.66 4.61 -12.53
N VAL A 65 25.48 3.98 -12.58
CA VAL A 65 25.22 2.69 -11.93
C VAL A 65 24.72 1.69 -12.96
N GLU A 66 25.36 0.53 -12.99
CA GLU A 66 24.89 -0.62 -13.75
C GLU A 66 24.07 -1.54 -12.84
N ASP A 67 22.86 -1.84 -13.24
CA ASP A 67 22.01 -2.80 -12.52
C ASP A 67 21.49 -3.89 -13.46
N LYS A 68 21.64 -5.15 -13.04
CA LYS A 68 21.02 -6.28 -13.71
C LYS A 68 19.57 -6.38 -13.26
N SER A 69 18.65 -6.12 -14.16
CA SER A 69 17.22 -6.20 -13.88
C SER A 69 16.51 -7.10 -14.88
N ILE A 70 15.61 -7.94 -14.36
CA ILE A 70 14.69 -8.74 -15.16
C ILE A 70 13.30 -8.11 -15.26
N LEU A 71 13.14 -6.91 -14.70
CA LEU A 71 11.87 -6.21 -14.63
C LEU A 71 11.46 -5.68 -16.00
N LYS A 72 10.16 -5.64 -16.23
CA LYS A 72 9.53 -5.02 -17.37
C LYS A 72 8.84 -3.73 -16.96
N ASP A 73 8.55 -2.86 -17.92
CA ASP A 73 7.82 -1.59 -17.71
C ASP A 73 8.46 -0.75 -16.58
N ILE A 74 9.78 -0.53 -16.68
CA ILE A 74 10.55 0.15 -15.64
C ILE A 74 10.19 1.62 -15.57
N VAL A 75 9.89 2.11 -14.37
CA VAL A 75 9.55 3.50 -14.08
C VAL A 75 10.40 3.99 -12.91
N ASN A 76 11.07 5.14 -13.07
CA ASN A 76 11.66 5.86 -11.95
C ASN A 76 10.55 6.52 -11.14
N VAL A 77 10.46 6.20 -9.84
CA VAL A 77 9.35 6.68 -8.98
C VAL A 77 9.71 7.91 -8.15
N LYS A 78 10.98 8.29 -8.13
CA LYS A 78 11.48 9.43 -7.33
C LYS A 78 12.40 10.38 -8.08
N GLY A 79 12.38 10.37 -9.41
CA GLY A 79 13.23 11.23 -10.22
C GLY A 79 12.82 11.22 -11.68
N ASP A 80 13.51 12.04 -12.47
CA ASP A 80 13.28 12.16 -13.92
C ASP A 80 14.29 11.36 -14.75
N GLU A 81 15.25 10.69 -14.08
CA GLU A 81 16.28 9.90 -14.75
C GLU A 81 15.64 8.66 -15.40
N VAL A 82 15.97 8.46 -16.66
CA VAL A 82 15.55 7.29 -17.45
C VAL A 82 16.76 6.41 -17.69
N PRO A 83 16.72 5.12 -17.35
CA PRO A 83 17.86 4.24 -17.60
C PRO A 83 17.99 3.90 -19.09
N THR A 84 19.20 3.66 -19.56
CA THR A 84 19.44 3.01 -20.84
C THR A 84 19.62 1.51 -20.62
N LEU A 85 19.14 0.70 -21.58
CA LEU A 85 19.34 -0.74 -21.56
C LEU A 85 20.52 -1.09 -22.45
N GLU A 86 21.62 -1.55 -21.86
CA GLU A 86 22.85 -1.94 -22.55
C GLU A 86 23.24 -3.36 -22.13
N GLU A 87 23.41 -4.26 -23.09
CA GLU A 87 23.81 -5.67 -22.85
C GLU A 87 22.97 -6.38 -21.75
N GLY A 88 21.68 -6.05 -21.63
CA GLY A 88 20.80 -6.64 -20.62
C GLY A 88 20.95 -6.06 -19.21
N LYS A 89 21.66 -4.94 -19.08
CA LYS A 89 21.79 -4.17 -17.86
C LYS A 89 21.13 -2.80 -17.98
N LEU A 90 20.55 -2.31 -16.91
CA LEU A 90 20.09 -0.94 -16.78
C LEU A 90 21.27 -0.03 -16.41
N ILE A 91 21.53 0.95 -17.23
CA ILE A 91 22.53 1.97 -16.93
C ILE A 91 21.83 3.24 -16.49
N TRP A 92 21.98 3.57 -15.23
CA TRP A 92 21.48 4.78 -14.62
C TRP A 92 22.57 5.85 -14.58
N LYS A 93 22.22 7.08 -15.00
CA LYS A 93 23.12 8.24 -14.89
C LYS A 93 22.42 9.28 -14.03
N THR A 94 23.00 9.63 -12.89
CA THR A 94 22.44 10.60 -11.94
C THR A 94 23.54 11.19 -11.07
N ASP A 95 23.40 12.43 -10.68
CA ASP A 95 24.23 13.09 -9.66
C ASP A 95 23.69 12.89 -8.22
N LYS A 96 22.59 12.16 -8.09
CA LYS A 96 21.97 11.84 -6.80
C LYS A 96 22.67 10.65 -6.13
N LYS A 97 22.37 10.48 -4.86
CA LYS A 97 22.82 9.33 -4.03
C LYS A 97 21.86 8.14 -4.07
N ASP A 98 20.64 8.39 -4.57
CA ASP A 98 19.53 7.44 -4.53
C ASP A 98 18.86 7.33 -5.88
N ILE A 99 18.54 6.11 -6.27
CA ILE A 99 17.67 5.79 -7.38
C ILE A 99 16.54 4.90 -6.86
N TYR A 100 15.30 5.28 -7.13
CA TYR A 100 14.12 4.50 -6.81
C TYR A 100 13.38 4.17 -8.08
N TYR A 101 13.32 2.91 -8.45
CA TYR A 101 12.57 2.50 -9.61
C TYR A 101 11.70 1.28 -9.35
N GLN A 102 10.69 1.11 -10.16
CA GLN A 102 9.77 -0.01 -10.10
C GLN A 102 9.62 -0.66 -11.47
N GLY A 103 9.20 -1.92 -11.48
CA GLY A 103 8.87 -2.64 -12.69
C GLY A 103 8.10 -3.91 -12.40
N LYS A 104 7.50 -4.49 -13.44
CA LYS A 104 6.74 -5.74 -13.34
C LYS A 104 7.67 -6.95 -13.29
N VAL A 105 7.29 -7.95 -12.51
CA VAL A 105 8.02 -9.21 -12.33
C VAL A 105 7.22 -10.36 -12.93
N ASP A 106 7.82 -11.13 -13.83
CA ASP A 106 7.20 -12.34 -14.40
C ASP A 106 7.60 -13.63 -13.68
N LYS A 107 8.63 -13.58 -12.81
CA LYS A 107 9.14 -14.76 -12.13
C LYS A 107 8.10 -15.28 -11.12
N SER A 108 7.89 -16.60 -11.08
CA SER A 108 7.04 -17.26 -10.09
C SER A 108 7.58 -17.06 -8.68
N LEU A 109 6.66 -16.98 -7.71
CA LEU A 109 7.01 -16.82 -6.30
C LEU A 109 7.63 -18.08 -5.71
N PRO A 110 8.64 -17.94 -4.85
CA PRO A 110 9.19 -19.07 -4.10
C PRO A 110 8.24 -19.57 -3.02
N ILE A 111 7.42 -18.69 -2.47
CA ILE A 111 6.42 -19.00 -1.43
C ILE A 111 5.02 -18.81 -2.01
N GLN A 112 4.18 -19.82 -1.81
CA GLN A 112 2.80 -19.79 -2.26
C GLN A 112 1.88 -20.13 -1.09
N PRO A 113 1.10 -19.16 -0.58
CA PRO A 113 0.02 -19.44 0.35
C PRO A 113 -1.16 -20.08 -0.39
N GLU A 114 -1.84 -21.01 0.26
CA GLU A 114 -3.11 -21.57 -0.18
C GLU A 114 -4.15 -21.34 0.91
N ILE A 115 -5.26 -20.65 0.57
CA ILE A 115 -6.28 -20.27 1.53
C ILE A 115 -7.59 -20.95 1.17
N LYS A 116 -8.23 -21.53 2.19
CA LYS A 116 -9.53 -22.18 2.06
C LYS A 116 -10.46 -21.67 3.13
N TYR A 117 -11.72 -21.52 2.76
CA TYR A 117 -12.78 -21.04 3.64
C TYR A 117 -13.84 -22.12 3.79
N TYR A 118 -14.37 -22.24 5.00
CA TYR A 118 -15.45 -23.16 5.32
C TYR A 118 -16.48 -22.38 6.14
N LEU A 119 -17.77 -22.52 5.79
CA LEU A 119 -18.89 -21.98 6.54
C LEU A 119 -19.77 -23.15 6.99
N ASP A 120 -20.04 -23.23 8.27
CA ASP A 120 -20.82 -24.32 8.89
C ASP A 120 -20.27 -25.73 8.52
N GLY A 121 -18.93 -25.83 8.38
CA GLY A 121 -18.21 -27.06 8.04
C GLY A 121 -18.12 -27.36 6.54
N GLU A 122 -18.82 -26.64 5.69
CA GLU A 122 -18.76 -26.83 4.24
C GLU A 122 -17.73 -25.90 3.60
N LYS A 123 -16.91 -26.46 2.67
CA LYS A 123 -15.96 -25.65 1.92
C LYS A 123 -16.69 -24.72 0.95
N VAL A 124 -16.35 -23.44 1.00
CA VAL A 124 -17.03 -22.38 0.23
C VAL A 124 -16.05 -21.44 -0.45
N ASP A 125 -16.47 -20.79 -1.53
CA ASP A 125 -15.75 -19.64 -2.07
C ASP A 125 -16.10 -18.40 -1.24
N ILE A 126 -15.09 -17.56 -0.97
CA ILE A 126 -15.27 -16.41 -0.07
C ILE A 126 -16.33 -15.43 -0.55
N GLU A 127 -16.50 -15.28 -1.84
CA GLU A 127 -17.53 -14.40 -2.43
C GLU A 127 -18.95 -14.81 -2.00
N LYS A 128 -19.14 -16.08 -1.62
CA LYS A 128 -20.41 -16.61 -1.13
C LYS A 128 -20.56 -16.47 0.38
N VAL A 129 -19.47 -16.18 1.10
CA VAL A 129 -19.45 -16.03 2.56
C VAL A 129 -19.67 -14.59 2.97
N VAL A 130 -19.25 -13.61 2.15
CA VAL A 130 -19.42 -12.17 2.43
C VAL A 130 -20.87 -11.86 2.79
N GLY A 131 -21.07 -11.22 3.95
CA GLY A 131 -22.38 -10.86 4.49
C GLY A 131 -23.14 -12.04 5.11
N LYS A 132 -22.55 -13.24 5.23
CA LYS A 132 -23.15 -14.39 5.88
C LYS A 132 -22.77 -14.44 7.36
N SER A 133 -23.56 -15.16 8.13
CA SER A 133 -23.32 -15.47 9.55
C SER A 133 -23.27 -16.97 9.73
N GLY A 134 -22.44 -17.47 10.64
CA GLY A 134 -22.28 -18.89 10.92
C GLY A 134 -20.90 -19.20 11.50
N ASP A 135 -20.60 -20.49 11.61
CA ASP A 135 -19.29 -20.96 12.04
C ASP A 135 -18.31 -20.89 10.86
N ILE A 136 -17.34 -20.00 10.95
CA ILE A 136 -16.31 -19.80 9.93
C ILE A 136 -15.03 -20.52 10.33
N LYS A 137 -14.43 -21.23 9.36
CA LYS A 137 -13.08 -21.77 9.46
C LYS A 137 -12.27 -21.31 8.27
N ILE A 138 -11.09 -20.77 8.53
CA ILE A 138 -10.13 -20.33 7.53
C ILE A 138 -8.86 -21.16 7.71
N THR A 139 -8.39 -21.80 6.64
CA THR A 139 -7.11 -22.50 6.65
C THR A 139 -6.15 -21.82 5.72
N ILE A 140 -4.90 -21.68 6.16
CA ILE A 140 -3.81 -21.07 5.42
C ILE A 140 -2.62 -22.04 5.43
N ASP A 141 -2.30 -22.58 4.28
CA ASP A 141 -1.15 -23.44 4.06
C ASP A 141 -0.04 -22.65 3.38
N ILE A 142 1.16 -22.62 3.94
CA ILE A 142 2.32 -21.93 3.37
C ILE A 142 3.24 -22.93 2.70
N ASN A 143 3.33 -22.84 1.38
CA ASN A 143 4.10 -23.76 0.56
C ASN A 143 5.39 -23.10 0.04
N ASN A 144 6.55 -23.70 0.29
CA ASN A 144 7.80 -23.32 -0.34
C ASN A 144 7.97 -24.10 -1.65
N LYS A 145 8.19 -23.38 -2.76
CA LYS A 145 8.38 -23.94 -4.10
C LYS A 145 9.84 -23.92 -4.55
N ASP A 146 10.73 -23.22 -3.83
CA ASP A 146 12.14 -23.10 -4.18
C ASP A 146 12.95 -24.24 -3.54
N LYS A 147 12.88 -25.40 -4.16
CA LYS A 147 13.64 -26.59 -3.76
C LYS A 147 14.75 -26.86 -4.75
N ARG A 148 16.00 -26.98 -4.29
CA ARG A 148 17.18 -27.28 -5.09
C ARG A 148 17.98 -28.42 -4.44
N ASP A 149 18.31 -29.43 -5.19
CA ASP A 149 19.08 -30.59 -4.72
C ASP A 149 18.55 -31.22 -3.41
N GLY A 150 17.23 -31.19 -3.24
CA GLY A 150 16.58 -31.78 -2.07
C GLY A 150 16.39 -30.81 -0.89
N VAL A 151 17.01 -29.64 -0.91
CA VAL A 151 16.97 -28.63 0.13
C VAL A 151 16.10 -27.46 -0.31
N TYR A 152 15.25 -26.95 0.56
CA TYR A 152 14.48 -25.73 0.32
C TYR A 152 15.31 -24.48 0.62
N ALA A 153 15.17 -23.46 -0.22
CA ALA A 153 15.69 -22.14 0.13
C ALA A 153 15.02 -21.67 1.43
N PRO A 154 15.79 -21.17 2.40
CA PRO A 154 15.25 -20.75 3.69
C PRO A 154 14.46 -19.47 3.53
N TYR A 155 13.18 -19.52 3.83
CA TYR A 155 12.29 -18.35 3.91
C TYR A 155 11.56 -18.37 5.24
N MET A 156 11.53 -17.22 5.89
CA MET A 156 10.63 -16.96 6.99
C MET A 156 9.38 -16.25 6.43
N VAL A 157 8.22 -16.77 6.75
CA VAL A 157 6.94 -16.20 6.36
C VAL A 157 6.17 -15.76 7.59
N VAL A 158 5.79 -14.51 7.59
CA VAL A 158 4.95 -13.92 8.62
C VAL A 158 3.58 -13.67 8.03
N THR A 159 2.57 -14.25 8.62
CA THR A 159 1.16 -14.08 8.23
C THR A 159 0.44 -13.27 9.29
N VAL A 160 -0.27 -12.24 8.87
CA VAL A 160 -1.13 -11.42 9.73
C VAL A 160 -2.56 -11.49 9.23
N VAL A 161 -3.49 -11.86 10.12
CA VAL A 161 -4.93 -11.87 9.87
C VAL A 161 -5.60 -10.96 10.88
N ASP A 162 -6.31 -9.95 10.40
CA ASP A 162 -7.02 -8.97 11.23
C ASP A 162 -8.53 -9.21 11.11
N LEU A 163 -9.15 -9.56 12.23
CA LEU A 163 -10.56 -9.89 12.34
C LEU A 163 -11.28 -8.89 13.26
N PRO A 164 -12.22 -8.07 12.74
CA PRO A 164 -13.02 -7.16 13.55
C PRO A 164 -13.82 -7.88 14.63
N MET A 165 -13.75 -7.43 15.89
CA MET A 165 -14.43 -8.06 17.04
C MET A 165 -15.96 -7.92 16.99
N ASP A 166 -16.47 -6.95 16.25
CA ASP A 166 -17.90 -6.77 15.99
C ASP A 166 -18.46 -7.78 14.97
N LYS A 167 -17.58 -8.41 14.19
CA LYS A 167 -17.91 -9.41 13.16
C LYS A 167 -17.51 -10.83 13.55
N PHE A 168 -16.49 -10.99 14.39
CA PHE A 168 -15.93 -12.28 14.74
C PHE A 168 -15.86 -12.46 16.25
N THR A 169 -16.44 -13.56 16.73
CA THR A 169 -16.44 -13.96 18.15
C THR A 169 -15.94 -15.39 18.29
N ASN A 170 -15.64 -15.81 19.51
CA ASN A 170 -15.20 -17.17 19.85
C ASN A 170 -13.97 -17.65 19.05
N LEU A 171 -13.05 -16.71 18.73
CA LEU A 171 -11.86 -16.98 17.94
C LEU A 171 -10.94 -18.03 18.58
N LYS A 172 -10.57 -19.02 17.79
CA LYS A 172 -9.58 -20.05 18.12
C LYS A 172 -8.60 -20.22 16.97
N VAL A 173 -7.36 -20.51 17.29
CA VAL A 173 -6.31 -20.86 16.34
C VAL A 173 -5.57 -22.11 16.78
N ASN A 174 -5.12 -22.91 15.82
CA ASN A 174 -4.29 -24.10 16.12
C ASN A 174 -2.86 -23.69 16.48
N THR A 175 -2.38 -22.57 15.97
CA THR A 175 -1.02 -22.05 16.17
C THR A 175 -1.01 -20.53 15.99
N GLY A 176 0.12 -19.89 16.32
CA GLY A 176 0.26 -18.44 16.23
C GLY A 176 -0.17 -17.73 17.51
N LYS A 177 -0.17 -16.40 17.47
CA LYS A 177 -0.52 -15.55 18.61
C LYS A 177 -1.73 -14.69 18.26
N ILE A 178 -2.68 -14.59 19.17
CA ILE A 178 -3.82 -13.68 19.05
C ILE A 178 -3.54 -12.48 19.95
N LEU A 179 -3.63 -11.30 19.36
CA LEU A 179 -3.51 -10.01 20.04
C LEU A 179 -4.80 -9.23 19.81
N SER A 180 -5.24 -8.42 20.78
CA SER A 180 -6.42 -7.58 20.64
C SER A 180 -6.05 -6.12 20.85
N ASP A 181 -6.49 -5.25 19.92
CA ASP A 181 -6.40 -3.80 20.05
C ASP A 181 -7.65 -3.16 20.66
N GLY A 182 -8.62 -3.98 21.07
CA GLY A 182 -9.91 -3.57 21.63
C GLY A 182 -11.02 -3.45 20.58
N SER A 183 -10.70 -3.40 19.28
CA SER A 183 -11.65 -3.38 18.16
C SER A 183 -11.47 -4.56 17.24
N ASN A 184 -10.25 -5.09 17.15
CA ASN A 184 -9.89 -6.22 16.29
C ASN A 184 -9.16 -7.30 17.08
N GLN A 185 -9.23 -8.52 16.58
CA GLN A 185 -8.36 -9.62 16.97
C GLN A 185 -7.36 -9.88 15.84
N ILE A 186 -6.08 -9.68 16.15
CA ILE A 186 -4.99 -9.81 15.21
C ILE A 186 -4.30 -11.13 15.48
N ILE A 187 -4.33 -12.00 14.49
CA ILE A 187 -3.65 -13.28 14.52
C ILE A 187 -2.32 -13.12 13.80
N THR A 188 -1.22 -13.45 14.48
CA THR A 188 0.11 -13.47 13.91
C THR A 188 0.65 -14.89 13.89
N PHE A 189 1.09 -15.33 12.73
CA PHE A 189 1.61 -16.67 12.50
C PHE A 189 2.92 -16.60 11.72
N VAL A 190 3.94 -17.29 12.22
CA VAL A 190 5.23 -17.42 11.51
C VAL A 190 5.46 -18.86 11.11
N SER A 191 5.91 -19.05 9.88
CA SER A 191 6.32 -20.34 9.35
C SER A 191 7.69 -20.27 8.69
N LEU A 192 8.36 -21.42 8.70
CA LEU A 192 9.63 -21.67 8.01
C LEU A 192 9.43 -22.85 7.06
N PRO A 193 8.69 -22.66 5.94
CA PRO A 193 8.25 -23.75 5.09
C PRO A 193 9.41 -24.47 4.42
N GLY A 194 9.48 -25.80 4.61
CA GLY A 194 10.55 -26.65 4.09
C GLY A 194 11.81 -26.73 4.96
N PHE A 195 11.82 -26.09 6.13
CA PHE A 195 12.99 -26.07 7.02
C PHE A 195 13.24 -27.45 7.64
N ASN A 196 12.22 -28.08 8.20
CA ASN A 196 12.34 -29.43 8.79
C ASN A 196 12.80 -30.48 7.78
N GLU A 197 12.22 -30.44 6.56
CA GLU A 197 12.60 -31.34 5.48
C GLU A 197 14.05 -31.10 5.03
N SER A 198 14.49 -29.85 4.96
CA SER A 198 15.84 -29.47 4.54
C SER A 198 16.92 -29.94 5.54
N LEU A 199 16.57 -29.92 6.84
CA LEU A 199 17.46 -30.40 7.90
C LEU A 199 17.32 -31.91 8.20
N GLY A 200 16.36 -32.60 7.55
CA GLY A 200 16.06 -34.00 7.83
C GLY A 200 15.55 -34.25 9.25
N LEU A 201 14.94 -33.20 9.87
CA LEU A 201 14.38 -33.29 11.22
C LEU A 201 13.09 -34.12 11.20
N LYS A 202 12.89 -34.94 12.23
CA LYS A 202 11.61 -35.60 12.44
C LYS A 202 10.61 -34.59 12.97
N ASP A 203 9.32 -34.70 12.59
CA ASP A 203 8.23 -33.78 12.87
C ASP A 203 8.02 -33.41 14.35
N ASN A 204 8.73 -34.03 15.29
CA ASN A 204 8.53 -33.85 16.74
C ASN A 204 9.74 -33.16 17.42
N ILE A 205 10.78 -32.75 16.67
CA ILE A 205 11.97 -32.14 17.26
C ILE A 205 11.79 -30.63 17.38
N ILE A 206 11.20 -30.02 16.35
CA ILE A 206 10.91 -28.58 16.30
C ILE A 206 9.50 -28.42 15.73
N ASP A 207 8.63 -27.77 16.48
CA ASP A 207 7.31 -27.39 16.00
C ASP A 207 7.41 -26.11 15.15
N LEU A 208 7.55 -26.29 13.84
CA LEU A 208 7.55 -25.21 12.85
C LEU A 208 6.34 -25.40 11.92
N PRO A 209 5.16 -25.03 12.37
CA PRO A 209 3.94 -25.27 11.60
C PRO A 209 3.91 -24.41 10.32
N ASN A 210 3.52 -25.04 9.21
CA ASN A 210 3.28 -24.36 7.93
C ASN A 210 1.78 -24.22 7.63
N HIS A 211 0.94 -24.58 8.60
CA HIS A 211 -0.51 -24.58 8.51
C HIS A 211 -1.13 -23.81 9.68
N LEU A 212 -1.86 -22.75 9.35
CA LEU A 212 -2.69 -22.00 10.29
C LEU A 212 -4.16 -22.36 10.05
N GLU A 213 -4.85 -22.69 11.12
CA GLU A 213 -6.29 -22.88 11.16
C GLU A 213 -6.90 -21.85 12.10
N ILE A 214 -7.90 -21.13 11.61
CA ILE A 214 -8.64 -20.11 12.35
C ILE A 214 -10.11 -20.54 12.38
N GLU A 215 -10.66 -20.68 13.55
CA GLU A 215 -12.08 -20.95 13.78
C GLU A 215 -12.72 -19.79 14.55
N ALA A 216 -13.89 -19.35 14.14
CA ALA A 216 -14.64 -18.30 14.81
C ALA A 216 -16.13 -18.39 14.44
N GLU A 217 -16.98 -17.79 15.26
CA GLU A 217 -18.34 -17.45 14.85
C GLU A 217 -18.33 -16.09 14.17
N THR A 218 -18.98 -15.97 13.01
CA THR A 218 -19.06 -14.69 12.29
C THR A 218 -20.49 -14.21 12.16
N THR A 219 -20.65 -12.89 12.27
CA THR A 219 -21.90 -12.18 11.97
C THR A 219 -21.63 -11.18 10.85
N ASP A 220 -22.35 -11.33 9.71
CA ASP A 220 -22.16 -10.45 8.56
C ASP A 220 -20.69 -10.44 8.12
N PHE A 221 -20.18 -11.61 7.67
CA PHE A 221 -18.76 -11.84 7.39
C PHE A 221 -18.15 -10.74 6.52
N GLU A 222 -17.21 -10.03 7.10
CA GLU A 222 -16.37 -9.05 6.42
C GLU A 222 -15.00 -9.09 7.10
N MET A 223 -13.93 -9.30 6.35
CA MET A 223 -12.58 -9.32 6.91
C MET A 223 -11.65 -8.43 6.11
N LYS A 224 -10.61 -7.96 6.78
CA LYS A 224 -9.51 -7.23 6.16
C LYS A 224 -8.62 -8.16 5.33
N PRO A 225 -7.78 -7.62 4.43
CA PRO A 225 -6.80 -8.41 3.70
C PRO A 225 -5.89 -9.21 4.63
N ILE A 226 -5.59 -10.45 4.28
CA ILE A 226 -4.53 -11.23 4.92
C ILE A 226 -3.20 -10.79 4.35
N VAL A 227 -2.23 -10.51 5.20
CA VAL A 227 -0.91 -10.02 4.80
C VAL A 227 0.14 -11.09 5.03
N PHE A 228 0.96 -11.32 4.02
CA PHE A 228 2.12 -12.21 4.08
C PHE A 228 3.38 -11.38 3.87
N THR A 229 4.33 -11.48 4.79
CA THR A 229 5.70 -11.00 4.57
C THR A 229 6.63 -12.17 4.46
N VAL A 230 7.43 -12.17 3.43
CA VAL A 230 8.42 -13.21 3.18
C VAL A 230 9.81 -12.58 3.16
N THR A 231 10.71 -13.14 3.94
CA THR A 231 12.11 -12.74 3.94
C THR A 231 13.02 -13.97 3.89
N SER A 232 14.13 -13.86 3.19
CA SER A 232 15.23 -14.82 3.25
C SER A 232 16.25 -14.48 4.34
N GLU A 233 16.11 -13.31 4.97
CA GLU A 233 16.92 -12.97 6.13
C GLU A 233 16.37 -13.70 7.37
N ILE A 234 17.06 -14.73 7.74
CA ILE A 234 16.88 -15.32 9.06
C ILE A 234 17.72 -14.50 10.00
N PRO A 235 17.15 -13.97 11.12
CA PRO A 235 17.93 -13.23 12.10
C PRO A 235 19.19 -13.99 12.48
N GLU A 236 20.33 -13.30 12.52
CA GLU A 236 21.57 -13.86 13.06
C GLU A 236 21.30 -14.31 14.50
N ILE A 237 21.46 -15.57 14.76
CA ILE A 237 21.25 -16.16 16.07
C ILE A 237 22.63 -16.41 16.65
N ASP A 238 23.02 -15.57 17.62
CA ASP A 238 24.26 -15.74 18.34
C ASP A 238 24.33 -17.17 18.92
N GLY A 239 25.31 -17.95 18.49
CA GLY A 239 25.59 -19.29 18.98
C GLY A 239 25.06 -20.44 18.12
N LEU A 240 24.40 -20.21 16.99
CA LEU A 240 24.01 -21.27 16.05
C LEU A 240 25.22 -21.78 15.25
N ASP A 241 26.17 -20.87 14.93
CA ASP A 241 27.42 -21.21 14.22
C ASP A 241 28.37 -22.08 15.05
N ASP A 242 28.18 -22.09 16.38
CA ASP A 242 29.01 -22.84 17.34
C ASP A 242 28.36 -24.15 17.82
N ALA A 243 27.12 -24.46 17.38
CA ALA A 243 26.40 -25.65 17.82
C ALA A 243 27.12 -26.95 17.39
N LYS A 244 27.71 -27.63 18.36
CA LYS A 244 28.51 -28.87 18.13
C LYS A 244 27.73 -30.15 18.36
N ASN A 245 26.51 -30.04 18.89
CA ASN A 245 25.65 -31.19 19.20
C ASN A 245 24.15 -30.77 19.17
N LEU A 246 23.28 -31.78 19.25
CA LEU A 246 21.82 -31.61 19.16
C LEU A 246 21.27 -30.75 20.31
N ASP A 247 21.85 -30.80 21.52
CA ASP A 247 21.38 -30.04 22.69
C ASP A 247 21.69 -28.54 22.52
N GLU A 248 22.88 -28.18 21.99
CA GLU A 248 23.24 -26.80 21.64
C GLU A 248 22.36 -26.25 20.51
N LEU A 249 21.93 -27.09 19.57
CA LEU A 249 20.98 -26.73 18.51
C LEU A 249 19.58 -26.48 19.11
N ILE A 250 19.13 -27.30 20.06
CA ILE A 250 17.86 -27.13 20.77
C ILE A 250 17.88 -25.84 21.58
N ASP A 251 18.97 -25.57 22.32
CA ASP A 251 19.17 -24.31 23.04
C ASP A 251 19.19 -23.08 22.08
N GLY A 252 19.77 -23.24 20.88
CA GLY A 252 19.74 -22.21 19.84
C GLY A 252 18.31 -21.93 19.36
N ILE A 253 17.51 -22.97 19.23
CA ILE A 253 16.10 -22.86 18.80
C ILE A 253 15.24 -22.22 19.90
N ASP A 254 15.46 -22.54 21.16
CA ASP A 254 14.78 -21.88 22.28
C ASP A 254 15.09 -20.38 22.33
N LYS A 255 16.33 -19.99 22.03
CA LYS A 255 16.69 -18.55 21.87
C LYS A 255 16.02 -17.90 20.65
N ILE A 256 15.83 -18.62 19.54
CA ILE A 256 15.04 -18.16 18.38
C ILE A 256 13.59 -17.90 18.80
N LYS A 257 13.04 -18.77 19.62
CA LYS A 257 11.66 -18.63 20.12
C LYS A 257 11.52 -17.40 21.03
N ASP A 258 12.47 -17.15 21.92
CA ASP A 258 12.51 -15.97 22.80
C ASP A 258 12.70 -14.65 22.01
N ALA A 259 13.57 -14.65 20.99
CA ALA A 259 13.75 -13.52 20.09
C ALA A 259 12.48 -13.27 19.26
N SER A 260 11.77 -14.34 18.88
CA SER A 260 10.49 -14.27 18.17
C SER A 260 9.37 -13.70 19.04
N GLU A 261 9.36 -13.92 20.38
CA GLU A 261 8.39 -13.27 21.27
C GLU A 261 8.61 -11.76 21.40
N LYS A 262 9.85 -11.32 21.53
CA LYS A 262 10.21 -9.89 21.56
C LYS A 262 9.94 -9.20 20.23
N LEU A 263 10.15 -9.90 19.13
CA LEU A 263 9.79 -9.44 17.79
C LEU A 263 8.27 -9.34 17.65
N SER A 264 7.48 -10.23 18.23
CA SER A 264 6.02 -10.14 18.28
C SER A 264 5.52 -8.90 19.04
N GLU A 265 6.12 -8.53 20.18
CA GLU A 265 5.74 -7.33 20.94
C GLU A 265 6.10 -6.03 20.20
N ALA A 266 7.27 -5.97 19.56
CA ALA A 266 7.65 -4.81 18.75
C ALA A 266 6.74 -4.69 17.50
N THR A 267 6.32 -5.82 16.92
CA THR A 267 5.38 -5.91 15.79
C THR A 267 4.00 -5.39 16.20
N GLN A 268 3.55 -5.71 17.39
CA GLN A 268 2.28 -5.18 17.88
C GLN A 268 2.31 -3.65 17.99
N LYS A 269 3.36 -3.08 18.60
CA LYS A 269 3.50 -1.62 18.72
C LYS A 269 3.54 -0.93 17.35
N LEU A 270 4.17 -1.57 16.39
CA LEU A 270 4.23 -1.07 15.02
C LEU A 270 2.86 -1.18 14.33
N TYR A 271 2.11 -2.26 14.58
CA TYR A 271 0.74 -2.45 14.11
C TYR A 271 -0.20 -1.39 14.71
N ASP A 272 -0.11 -1.12 16.02
CA ASP A 272 -0.92 -0.10 16.69
C ASP A 272 -0.66 1.29 16.08
N GLY A 273 0.62 1.68 15.92
CA GLY A 273 0.99 2.93 15.27
C GLY A 273 0.53 3.03 13.81
N GLN A 274 0.44 1.90 13.14
CA GLN A 274 -0.06 1.83 11.78
C GLN A 274 -1.60 1.83 11.71
N SER A 275 -2.29 1.28 12.70
CA SER A 275 -3.74 1.43 12.82
C SER A 275 -4.10 2.91 13.00
N GLU A 276 -3.35 3.65 13.82
CA GLU A 276 -3.51 5.10 13.97
C GLU A 276 -3.22 5.85 12.65
N LEU A 277 -2.18 5.46 11.94
CA LEU A 277 -1.87 6.04 10.63
C LEU A 277 -2.99 5.75 9.62
N ASN A 278 -3.55 4.55 9.63
CA ASN A 278 -4.67 4.18 8.75
C ASN A 278 -5.92 5.01 9.04
N ASN A 279 -6.25 5.22 10.33
CA ASN A 279 -7.34 6.10 10.73
C ASN A 279 -7.10 7.54 10.26
N GLY A 280 -5.86 8.05 10.40
CA GLY A 280 -5.47 9.37 9.89
C GLY A 280 -5.58 9.48 8.37
N ILE A 281 -5.30 8.40 7.66
CA ILE A 281 -5.47 8.30 6.20
C ILE A 281 -6.95 8.32 5.82
N ASP A 282 -7.81 7.61 6.56
CA ASP A 282 -9.26 7.62 6.32
C ASP A 282 -9.85 9.03 6.55
N GLU A 283 -9.39 9.74 7.59
CA GLU A 283 -9.74 11.14 7.81
C GLU A 283 -9.28 12.04 6.66
N LEU A 284 -8.06 11.80 6.15
CA LEU A 284 -7.52 12.52 5.00
C LEU A 284 -8.33 12.24 3.73
N ILE A 285 -8.71 10.98 3.46
CA ILE A 285 -9.59 10.61 2.34
C ILE A 285 -10.92 11.35 2.44
N ASN A 286 -11.53 11.39 3.63
CA ASN A 286 -12.77 12.10 3.87
C ASN A 286 -12.59 13.61 3.64
N GLY A 287 -11.50 14.20 4.13
CA GLY A 287 -11.14 15.60 3.91
C GLY A 287 -10.97 15.92 2.42
N VAL A 288 -10.26 15.07 1.68
CA VAL A 288 -10.11 15.20 0.22
C VAL A 288 -11.46 15.07 -0.49
N GLY A 289 -12.33 14.17 -0.01
CA GLY A 289 -13.72 14.07 -0.50
C GLY A 289 -14.50 15.37 -0.33
N GLN A 290 -14.38 16.02 0.81
CA GLN A 290 -15.01 17.33 1.08
C GLN A 290 -14.42 18.43 0.20
N VAL A 291 -13.11 18.47 0.00
CA VAL A 291 -12.46 19.40 -0.92
C VAL A 291 -12.97 19.21 -2.34
N LYS A 292 -13.14 17.97 -2.80
CA LYS A 292 -13.72 17.66 -4.11
C LYS A 292 -15.16 18.16 -4.24
N ILE A 293 -16.00 17.96 -3.21
CA ILE A 293 -17.39 18.45 -3.19
C ILE A 293 -17.39 19.99 -3.23
N GLY A 294 -16.56 20.64 -2.39
CA GLY A 294 -16.40 22.07 -2.39
C GLY A 294 -15.94 22.64 -3.72
N SER A 295 -14.99 21.96 -4.37
CA SER A 295 -14.48 22.33 -5.70
C SER A 295 -15.56 22.21 -6.79
N ASN A 296 -16.40 21.18 -6.74
CA ASN A 296 -17.53 21.04 -7.66
C ASN A 296 -18.58 22.15 -7.42
N SER A 297 -18.85 22.48 -6.15
CA SER A 297 -19.76 23.58 -5.81
C SER A 297 -19.23 24.93 -6.28
N LEU A 298 -17.90 25.14 -6.19
CA LEU A 298 -17.25 26.34 -6.71
C LEU A 298 -17.35 26.40 -8.25
N LEU A 299 -17.19 25.25 -8.94
CA LEU A 299 -17.40 25.15 -10.38
C LEU A 299 -18.82 25.53 -10.77
N ASP A 300 -19.83 24.95 -10.09
CA ASP A 300 -21.24 25.26 -10.34
C ASP A 300 -21.57 26.73 -10.10
N GLY A 301 -21.03 27.28 -9.00
CA GLY A 301 -21.14 28.72 -8.70
C GLY A 301 -20.50 29.60 -9.79
N SER A 302 -19.33 29.16 -10.30
CA SER A 302 -18.64 29.88 -11.36
C SER A 302 -19.36 29.80 -12.71
N LEU A 303 -19.98 28.65 -13.02
CA LEU A 303 -20.80 28.50 -14.22
C LEU A 303 -22.03 29.42 -14.15
N LYS A 304 -22.73 29.50 -12.99
CA LYS A 304 -23.83 30.42 -12.76
C LYS A 304 -23.39 31.88 -12.87
N LEU A 305 -22.20 32.20 -12.32
CA LEU A 305 -21.62 33.51 -12.48
C LEU A 305 -21.37 33.88 -13.94
N LYS A 306 -20.81 32.94 -14.71
CA LYS A 306 -20.62 33.04 -16.17
C LYS A 306 -21.93 33.31 -16.90
N GLU A 307 -23.01 32.54 -16.57
CA GLU A 307 -24.35 32.77 -17.14
C GLU A 307 -24.87 34.15 -16.83
N GLY A 308 -24.83 34.57 -15.55
CA GLY A 308 -25.28 35.90 -15.14
C GLY A 308 -24.50 37.03 -15.79
N ILE A 309 -23.21 36.84 -16.03
CA ILE A 309 -22.37 37.78 -16.77
C ILE A 309 -22.74 37.82 -18.24
N ASN A 310 -23.03 36.68 -18.88
CA ASN A 310 -23.51 36.63 -20.26
C ASN A 310 -24.87 37.34 -20.39
N GLU A 311 -25.81 37.11 -19.44
CA GLU A 311 -27.08 37.85 -19.40
C GLU A 311 -26.86 39.35 -19.24
N THR A 312 -25.93 39.75 -18.38
CA THR A 312 -25.54 41.14 -18.20
C THR A 312 -24.96 41.75 -19.48
N TYR A 313 -24.11 40.98 -20.17
CA TYR A 313 -23.55 41.34 -21.47
C TYR A 313 -24.65 41.50 -22.54
N GLU A 314 -25.57 40.54 -22.66
CA GLU A 314 -26.70 40.61 -23.59
C GLU A 314 -27.64 41.81 -23.26
N GLY A 315 -27.87 42.02 -21.96
CA GLY A 315 -28.61 43.18 -21.49
C GLY A 315 -27.91 44.51 -21.87
N SER A 316 -26.58 44.52 -21.73
CA SER A 316 -25.75 45.67 -22.14
C SER A 316 -25.78 45.93 -23.66
N LEU A 317 -25.77 44.86 -24.47
CA LEU A 317 -25.97 44.98 -25.93
C LEU A 317 -27.36 45.53 -26.28
N LYS A 318 -28.42 45.03 -25.64
CA LYS A 318 -29.78 45.57 -25.80
C LYS A 318 -29.92 47.05 -25.40
N ILE A 319 -29.24 47.42 -24.29
CA ILE A 319 -29.17 48.85 -23.88
C ILE A 319 -28.45 49.65 -24.97
N ASN A 320 -27.34 49.09 -25.51
CA ASN A 320 -26.62 49.76 -26.60
C ASN A 320 -27.47 49.92 -27.87
N GLU A 321 -28.20 48.85 -28.30
CA GLU A 321 -29.15 48.91 -29.41
C GLU A 321 -30.28 49.92 -29.15
N GLY A 322 -30.85 49.87 -27.95
CA GLY A 322 -31.87 50.84 -27.51
C GLY A 322 -31.35 52.29 -27.50
N THR A 323 -30.07 52.46 -27.06
CA THR A 323 -29.41 53.78 -27.04
C THR A 323 -29.11 54.26 -28.46
N ASN A 324 -28.71 53.34 -29.36
CA ASN A 324 -28.52 53.67 -30.78
C ASN A 324 -29.86 54.09 -31.43
N THR A 325 -30.92 53.36 -31.10
CA THR A 325 -32.26 53.71 -31.54
C THR A 325 -32.73 55.04 -31.01
N LEU A 326 -32.44 55.29 -29.69
CA LEU A 326 -32.73 56.58 -29.08
C LEU A 326 -31.90 57.69 -29.71
N SER A 327 -30.59 57.44 -29.98
CA SER A 327 -29.72 58.38 -30.67
C SER A 327 -30.23 58.71 -32.10
N GLN A 328 -30.68 57.66 -32.84
CA GLN A 328 -31.29 57.86 -34.15
C GLN A 328 -32.58 58.68 -34.07
N SER A 329 -33.42 58.39 -33.07
CA SER A 329 -34.65 59.15 -32.83
C SER A 329 -34.36 60.55 -32.37
N ALA A 330 -33.29 60.72 -31.56
CA ALA A 330 -32.87 62.05 -31.09
C ALA A 330 -32.22 62.89 -32.21
N ASN A 331 -31.53 62.23 -33.19
CA ASN A 331 -31.04 62.91 -34.40
C ASN A 331 -32.16 63.47 -35.24
N GLN A 332 -33.37 62.96 -35.13
CA GLN A 332 -34.55 63.47 -35.77
C GLN A 332 -35.16 64.67 -35.00
N LEU A 333 -34.87 64.78 -33.69
CA LEU A 333 -35.30 65.83 -32.79
C LEU A 333 -34.26 66.90 -32.57
N GLY A 334 -33.06 66.80 -33.17
CA GLY A 334 -31.97 67.76 -33.04
C GLY A 334 -30.74 67.25 -32.30
N GLU A 335 -29.64 67.99 -32.41
CA GLU A 335 -28.26 67.60 -32.04
C GLU A 335 -28.04 67.33 -30.54
N GLY A 336 -29.06 67.46 -29.71
CA GLY A 336 -28.91 67.35 -28.24
C GLY A 336 -28.61 65.96 -27.66
N PHE A 337 -28.83 64.83 -28.41
CA PHE A 337 -28.74 63.48 -27.89
C PHE A 337 -27.49 62.70 -28.37
N VAL A 338 -26.63 63.32 -29.20
CA VAL A 338 -25.39 62.67 -29.71
C VAL A 338 -24.47 62.25 -28.55
N GLY A 339 -24.42 63.05 -27.49
CA GLY A 339 -23.61 62.72 -26.33
C GLY A 339 -24.11 61.48 -25.56
N LEU A 340 -25.41 61.20 -25.56
CA LEU A 340 -25.99 60.04 -24.91
C LEU A 340 -25.68 58.74 -25.65
N GLY A 341 -25.76 58.76 -27.00
CA GLY A 341 -25.39 57.62 -27.83
C GLY A 341 -23.90 57.24 -27.69
N ASN A 342 -23.02 58.23 -27.64
CA ASN A 342 -21.59 58.03 -27.45
C ASN A 342 -21.28 57.43 -26.08
N GLY A 343 -21.91 57.89 -25.01
CA GLY A 343 -21.76 57.33 -23.67
C GLY A 343 -22.25 55.89 -23.55
N ALA A 344 -23.32 55.54 -24.28
CA ALA A 344 -23.86 54.20 -24.31
C ALA A 344 -22.98 53.21 -25.07
N VAL A 345 -22.33 53.68 -26.14
CA VAL A 345 -21.35 52.87 -26.90
C VAL A 345 -20.11 52.58 -26.04
N GLU A 346 -19.64 53.57 -25.27
CA GLU A 346 -18.51 53.37 -24.35
C GLU A 346 -18.83 52.38 -23.23
N PHE A 347 -20.03 52.49 -22.64
CA PHE A 347 -20.54 51.58 -21.62
C PHE A 347 -20.64 50.11 -22.15
N SER A 348 -21.18 49.96 -23.36
CA SER A 348 -21.28 48.66 -24.01
C SER A 348 -19.89 48.02 -24.25
N GLY A 349 -18.92 48.84 -24.70
CA GLY A 349 -17.54 48.40 -24.87
C GLY A 349 -16.95 47.88 -23.54
N LYS A 350 -17.12 48.62 -22.46
CA LYS A 350 -16.68 48.25 -21.12
C LYS A 350 -17.39 47.00 -20.59
N ALA A 351 -18.68 46.84 -20.94
CA ALA A 351 -19.46 45.65 -20.60
C ALA A 351 -18.96 44.40 -21.36
N VAL A 352 -18.52 44.57 -22.61
CA VAL A 352 -17.88 43.52 -23.39
C VAL A 352 -16.55 43.11 -22.76
N GLU A 353 -15.71 44.08 -22.40
CA GLU A 353 -14.44 43.80 -21.73
C GLU A 353 -14.68 43.09 -20.38
N PHE A 354 -15.66 43.52 -19.61
CA PHE A 354 -16.07 42.85 -18.36
C PHE A 354 -16.53 41.41 -18.61
N SER A 355 -17.40 41.18 -19.61
CA SER A 355 -17.89 39.85 -19.96
C SER A 355 -16.77 38.94 -20.41
N GLN A 356 -15.82 39.41 -21.23
CA GLN A 356 -14.66 38.67 -21.66
C GLN A 356 -13.72 38.35 -20.50
N GLY A 357 -13.54 39.30 -19.57
CA GLY A 357 -12.76 39.05 -18.36
C GLY A 357 -13.38 37.95 -17.50
N ALA A 358 -14.68 38.01 -17.30
CA ALA A 358 -15.41 37.04 -16.52
C ALA A 358 -15.44 35.63 -17.18
N LYS A 359 -15.48 35.55 -18.52
CA LYS A 359 -15.35 34.29 -19.26
C LYS A 359 -13.99 33.65 -18.99
N LYS A 360 -12.90 34.43 -19.00
CA LYS A 360 -11.57 33.92 -18.68
C LYS A 360 -11.46 33.37 -17.25
N ILE A 361 -12.15 34.06 -16.31
CA ILE A 361 -12.23 33.57 -14.91
C ILE A 361 -12.95 32.22 -14.87
N ALA A 362 -14.10 32.10 -15.55
CA ALA A 362 -14.88 30.88 -15.60
C ALA A 362 -14.07 29.72 -16.20
N GLU A 363 -13.37 29.95 -17.32
CA GLU A 363 -12.48 28.98 -17.99
C GLU A 363 -11.33 28.54 -17.05
N GLY A 364 -10.77 29.47 -16.27
CA GLY A 364 -9.74 29.17 -15.27
C GLY A 364 -10.27 28.27 -14.15
N VAL A 365 -11.50 28.50 -13.70
CA VAL A 365 -12.13 27.71 -12.65
C VAL A 365 -12.58 26.33 -13.16
N GLU A 366 -12.92 26.17 -14.44
CA GLU A 366 -13.22 24.86 -15.05
C GLU A 366 -12.08 23.85 -14.93
N SER A 367 -10.83 24.32 -14.85
CA SER A 367 -9.66 23.45 -14.66
C SER A 367 -9.46 22.97 -13.21
N ILE A 368 -10.11 23.61 -12.23
CA ILE A 368 -9.96 23.25 -10.81
C ILE A 368 -10.38 21.79 -10.53
N PRO A 369 -11.53 21.29 -11.06
CA PRO A 369 -11.92 19.90 -10.82
C PRO A 369 -10.92 18.88 -11.35
N GLU A 370 -10.30 19.14 -12.51
CA GLU A 370 -9.29 18.23 -13.09
C GLU A 370 -8.03 18.21 -12.20
N ASN A 371 -7.56 19.40 -11.79
CA ASN A 371 -6.42 19.52 -10.90
C ASN A 371 -6.72 18.89 -9.52
N THR A 372 -7.95 19.08 -9.01
CA THR A 372 -8.38 18.45 -7.76
C THR A 372 -8.48 16.95 -7.89
N LYS A 373 -8.93 16.44 -9.05
CA LYS A 373 -8.96 15.01 -9.34
C LYS A 373 -7.55 14.42 -9.43
N ALA A 374 -6.61 15.14 -10.06
CA ALA A 374 -5.21 14.73 -10.11
C ALA A 374 -4.58 14.68 -8.70
N LEU A 375 -4.86 15.69 -7.88
CA LEU A 375 -4.44 15.70 -6.47
C LEU A 375 -5.06 14.54 -5.70
N ASN A 376 -6.35 14.28 -5.88
CA ASN A 376 -7.06 13.18 -5.24
C ASN A 376 -6.44 11.82 -5.63
N ASN A 377 -6.16 11.62 -6.92
CA ASN A 377 -5.50 10.41 -7.39
C ASN A 377 -4.10 10.25 -6.77
N GLY A 378 -3.30 11.33 -6.72
CA GLY A 378 -2.00 11.32 -6.05
C GLY A 378 -2.09 11.02 -4.55
N MET A 379 -3.16 11.48 -3.89
CA MET A 379 -3.42 11.15 -2.48
C MET A 379 -3.87 9.69 -2.31
N GLU A 380 -4.65 9.13 -3.22
CA GLU A 380 -5.00 7.70 -3.24
C GLU A 380 -3.75 6.82 -3.42
N GLU A 381 -2.82 7.24 -4.29
CA GLU A 381 -1.53 6.57 -4.46
C GLU A 381 -0.67 6.66 -3.17
N LEU A 382 -0.66 7.82 -2.51
CA LEU A 382 0.04 8.01 -1.24
C LEU A 382 -0.58 7.15 -0.12
N ILE A 383 -1.90 7.04 -0.08
CA ILE A 383 -2.62 6.16 0.85
C ILE A 383 -2.21 4.70 0.61
N SER A 384 -2.26 4.24 -0.64
CA SER A 384 -1.84 2.88 -1.01
C SER A 384 -0.36 2.62 -0.66
N GLY A 385 0.51 3.61 -0.90
CA GLY A 385 1.91 3.56 -0.49
C GLY A 385 2.07 3.46 1.04
N THR A 386 1.25 4.20 1.78
CA THR A 386 1.27 4.20 3.25
C THR A 386 0.74 2.88 3.82
N GLU A 387 -0.32 2.30 3.21
CA GLU A 387 -0.80 0.95 3.56
C GLU A 387 0.27 -0.12 3.31
N THR A 388 1.03 0.05 2.25
CA THR A 388 2.16 -0.84 1.93
C THR A 388 3.27 -0.74 2.98
N ILE A 389 3.62 0.49 3.39
CA ILE A 389 4.57 0.74 4.50
C ILE A 389 4.04 0.12 5.79
N LYS A 390 2.77 0.31 6.10
CA LYS A 390 2.10 -0.30 7.24
C LYS A 390 2.27 -1.82 7.23
N ASN A 391 1.87 -2.47 6.16
CA ASN A 391 1.98 -3.91 6.04
C ASN A 391 3.44 -4.40 6.21
N GLY A 392 4.41 -3.63 5.67
CA GLY A 392 5.84 -3.85 5.88
C GLY A 392 6.25 -3.75 7.36
N GLN A 393 5.70 -2.76 8.07
CA GLN A 393 5.94 -2.54 9.49
C GLN A 393 5.33 -3.64 10.36
N ASP A 394 4.10 -4.07 10.09
CA ASP A 394 3.43 -5.16 10.80
C ASP A 394 4.25 -6.46 10.71
N ASN A 395 4.74 -6.74 9.54
CA ASN A 395 5.58 -7.89 9.26
C ASN A 395 6.96 -7.84 9.96
N LEU A 396 7.60 -6.66 9.95
CA LEU A 396 8.86 -6.44 10.69
C LEU A 396 8.66 -6.64 12.20
N SER A 397 7.56 -6.12 12.72
CA SER A 397 7.19 -6.21 14.13
C SER A 397 6.96 -7.68 14.57
N GLU A 398 6.26 -8.51 13.78
CA GLU A 398 6.11 -9.94 14.08
C GLU A 398 7.44 -10.72 14.00
N GLY A 399 8.24 -10.41 12.96
CA GLY A 399 9.59 -10.95 12.84
C GLY A 399 10.47 -10.64 14.05
N LEU A 400 10.40 -9.39 14.59
CA LEU A 400 11.10 -8.97 15.81
C LEU A 400 10.56 -9.64 17.08
N GLY A 401 9.24 -9.87 17.18
CA GLY A 401 8.63 -10.59 18.30
C GLY A 401 9.13 -12.03 18.44
N LYS A 402 9.19 -12.76 17.32
CA LYS A 402 9.68 -14.16 17.29
C LYS A 402 11.19 -14.28 17.55
N SER A 403 11.96 -13.29 17.08
CA SER A 403 13.39 -13.22 17.38
C SER A 403 13.63 -12.97 18.88
N LEU A 404 12.73 -12.21 19.51
CA LEU A 404 12.80 -11.93 20.95
C LEU A 404 12.43 -13.16 21.79
N GLU A 405 11.35 -13.89 21.40
CA GLU A 405 10.97 -15.17 22.02
C GLU A 405 12.12 -16.20 21.95
N ALA A 406 12.77 -16.27 20.79
CA ALA A 406 13.91 -17.16 20.59
C ALA A 406 15.12 -16.74 21.48
N LEU A 407 15.38 -15.45 21.63
CA LEU A 407 16.46 -14.94 22.51
C LEU A 407 16.14 -15.19 24.01
N GLU A 408 14.88 -15.09 24.43
CA GLU A 408 14.46 -15.39 25.81
C GLU A 408 14.56 -16.88 26.13
N GLN A 409 14.20 -17.78 25.19
CA GLN A 409 14.40 -19.21 25.33
C GLN A 409 15.88 -19.61 25.41
N ILE A 410 16.73 -18.97 24.61
CA ILE A 410 18.19 -19.11 24.66
C ILE A 410 18.74 -18.65 26.03
N LYS A 411 18.23 -17.55 26.58
CA LYS A 411 18.61 -17.05 27.89
C LYS A 411 18.18 -17.99 29.03
N ALA A 412 16.94 -18.49 28.99
CA ALA A 412 16.40 -19.45 29.95
C ALA A 412 17.12 -20.82 29.89
N GLY A 413 17.57 -21.24 28.71
CA GLY A 413 18.43 -22.43 28.51
C GLY A 413 19.77 -22.28 29.22
N LYS A 414 20.46 -21.15 29.01
CA LYS A 414 21.74 -20.86 29.66
C LYS A 414 21.65 -20.76 31.20
N GLU A 415 20.53 -20.24 31.73
CA GLU A 415 20.31 -20.17 33.19
C GLU A 415 20.07 -21.56 33.83
N LYS A 416 19.56 -22.54 33.03
CA LYS A 416 19.42 -23.94 33.50
C LYS A 416 20.73 -24.71 33.51
N GLU A 417 21.61 -24.46 32.54
CA GLU A 417 22.96 -25.08 32.53
C GLU A 417 23.87 -24.52 33.62
N GLY A 418 23.74 -23.24 33.98
CA GLY A 418 24.50 -22.64 35.08
C GLY A 418 24.09 -23.10 36.50
N LYS A 419 23.04 -23.94 36.62
CA LYS A 419 22.60 -24.52 37.90
C LYS A 419 22.94 -26.00 38.07
N VAL A 420 23.68 -26.60 37.14
CA VAL A 420 24.10 -28.02 37.17
C VAL A 420 25.65 -28.14 37.17
N VAL A 421 26.32 -27.16 37.76
CA VAL A 421 27.75 -27.30 38.14
C VAL A 421 27.90 -26.99 39.62
#